data_19820f6b1b4bc76e334e2f900c1f4591
#
_entry.id   19820f6b1b4bc76e334e2f900c1f4591
#
_cell.length_a   1.000
_cell.length_b   1.000
_cell.length_c   1.000
_cell.angle_alpha   90.00
_cell.angle_beta   90.00
_cell.angle_gamma   90.00
#
_symmetry.space_group_name_H-M   'P 1'
#
loop_
_entity.id
_entity.type
_entity.pdbx_description
1 polymer ?
#
loop_
_entity_poly.entity_id
_entity_poly.type
_entity_poly.pdbx_seq_one_letter_code
_entity_poly.pdbx_strand_id
1 'polypeptide(L)'
;NYIDFLKIIITEDKSYFDQQKPLKNKRLKKLRSNDKNSPFYLFSQAEIYIQWAFVRIKFKEYFLAAYELQKAYNLLIQNEELFPDFILNKKNIGVLRILLGSIPDEYNWILRVIGLEGSINSGFDDLYSVLNYTENYEKYNIYEDEVIFYLSFLEMNMRDIKQSKLSLLNKIEDCCLSSDLLVFCAARLSNKIGDNEQTLRILEQVKPSNDKINFYYLDYLYAMSKLYKLNFVEAESSFLRFVNNFEGDNYIKSAYHKLSIISFLTDSLDKRIFYQNKILELGKSFIEEDKYAEKQVKKRKIEDKDLLIARLLFDGGYYQKSLNILESINQSALNNYNLTEYYYRIARLYQKLNYSKNDILDAFYELLALENSYNLYYFPMSNLQIALVYEKEENDEAALIYFQKTLKYDAFDYETGIKKSAKAGLNRILDD
;
A
#
# COMPACT_ATOMS: atom_id res chain seq x y z
N ASN A 1 13.93 21.05 8.16
CA ASN A 1 14.14 19.73 7.56
C ASN A 1 12.81 19.07 7.19
N TYR A 2 11.79 19.13 8.07
CA TYR A 2 10.52 18.46 7.91
C TYR A 2 9.76 18.90 6.64
N ILE A 3 9.67 20.20 6.37
CA ILE A 3 9.03 20.74 5.17
C ILE A 3 9.69 20.21 3.89
N ASP A 4 11.02 20.23 3.83
CA ASP A 4 11.73 19.71 2.65
C ASP A 4 11.56 18.20 2.50
N PHE A 5 11.57 17.46 3.62
CA PHE A 5 11.27 16.03 3.65
C PHE A 5 9.90 15.73 3.04
N LEU A 6 8.84 16.41 3.52
CA LEU A 6 7.49 16.22 2.99
C LEU A 6 7.42 16.63 1.51
N LYS A 7 8.02 17.74 1.13
CA LYS A 7 8.04 18.17 -0.28
C LYS A 7 8.68 17.08 -1.16
N ILE A 8 9.84 16.56 -0.77
CA ILE A 8 10.54 15.52 -1.55
C ILE A 8 9.70 14.23 -1.65
N ILE A 9 9.09 13.80 -0.54
CA ILE A 9 8.26 12.57 -0.51
C ILE A 9 7.00 12.71 -1.37
N ILE A 10 6.37 13.90 -1.36
CA ILE A 10 5.11 14.19 -2.07
C ILE A 10 5.35 14.39 -3.57
N THR A 11 6.40 15.14 -3.94
CA THR A 11 6.65 15.48 -5.35
C THR A 11 7.54 14.49 -6.07
N GLU A 12 8.36 13.72 -5.34
CA GLU A 12 9.42 12.85 -5.86
C GLU A 12 10.43 13.59 -6.76
N ASP A 13 10.55 14.92 -6.60
CA ASP A 13 11.49 15.73 -7.37
C ASP A 13 12.94 15.40 -7.01
N LYS A 14 13.60 14.73 -7.93
CA LYS A 14 15.00 14.32 -7.79
C LYS A 14 15.95 15.50 -7.76
N SER A 15 15.67 16.57 -8.52
CA SER A 15 16.48 17.77 -8.56
C SER A 15 16.44 18.50 -7.21
N TYR A 16 15.23 18.65 -6.66
CA TYR A 16 15.05 19.25 -5.34
C TYR A 16 15.72 18.39 -4.24
N PHE A 17 15.60 17.08 -4.30
CA PHE A 17 16.32 16.19 -3.39
C PHE A 17 17.83 16.42 -3.41
N ASP A 18 18.45 16.47 -4.60
CA ASP A 18 19.90 16.67 -4.74
C ASP A 18 20.34 18.06 -4.23
N GLN A 19 19.53 19.09 -4.41
CA GLN A 19 19.76 20.42 -3.86
C GLN A 19 19.71 20.46 -2.32
N GLN A 20 18.86 19.63 -1.69
CA GLN A 20 18.72 19.59 -0.23
C GLN A 20 19.79 18.76 0.48
N LYS A 21 20.46 17.82 -0.20
CA LYS A 21 21.49 16.93 0.39
C LYS A 21 22.55 17.66 1.25
N PRO A 22 23.15 18.77 0.80
CA PRO A 22 24.17 19.49 1.59
C PRO A 22 23.60 20.08 2.89
N LEU A 23 22.31 20.41 2.91
CA LEU A 23 21.68 21.09 4.05
C LEU A 23 21.52 20.16 5.27
N LYS A 24 21.45 18.83 5.08
CA LYS A 24 21.36 17.87 6.18
C LYS A 24 22.46 18.10 7.22
N ASN A 25 23.70 18.07 6.79
CA ASN A 25 24.84 18.21 7.71
C ASN A 25 24.87 19.60 8.37
N LYS A 26 24.47 20.65 7.66
CA LYS A 26 24.36 22.00 8.21
C LYS A 26 23.31 22.05 9.33
N ARG A 27 22.15 21.41 9.14
CA ARG A 27 21.08 21.31 10.13
C ARG A 27 21.51 20.51 11.37
N LEU A 28 22.13 19.34 11.16
CA LEU A 28 22.68 18.54 12.25
C LEU A 28 23.75 19.32 13.06
N LYS A 29 24.62 20.07 12.39
CA LYS A 29 25.60 20.94 13.08
C LYS A 29 24.91 21.97 13.97
N LYS A 30 23.84 22.60 13.47
CA LYS A 30 23.05 23.56 14.25
C LYS A 30 22.37 22.92 15.47
N LEU A 31 21.84 21.69 15.34
CA LEU A 31 21.23 20.97 16.48
C LEU A 31 22.28 20.63 17.55
N ARG A 32 23.48 20.25 17.14
CA ARG A 32 24.59 19.89 18.06
C ARG A 32 25.13 21.06 18.88
N SER A 33 24.77 22.29 18.56
CA SER A 33 25.12 23.49 19.35
C SER A 33 24.07 23.82 20.41
N ASN A 34 22.96 23.08 20.50
CA ASN A 34 21.90 23.30 21.48
C ASN A 34 22.18 22.57 22.81
N ASP A 35 21.27 22.80 23.79
CA ASP A 35 21.36 22.20 25.13
C ASP A 35 21.28 20.67 25.07
N LYS A 36 22.35 20.02 25.56
CA LYS A 36 22.48 18.57 25.59
C LYS A 36 21.63 17.90 26.69
N ASN A 37 21.15 18.68 27.68
CA ASN A 37 20.29 18.18 28.75
C ASN A 37 18.80 18.17 28.37
N SER A 38 18.48 18.59 27.15
CA SER A 38 17.11 18.54 26.64
C SER A 38 16.82 17.17 25.99
N PRO A 39 15.66 16.54 26.27
CA PRO A 39 15.24 15.32 25.58
C PRO A 39 15.08 15.49 24.06
N PHE A 40 14.93 16.72 23.60
CA PHE A 40 14.88 17.02 22.17
C PHE A 40 16.26 17.06 21.49
N TYR A 41 17.36 17.06 22.24
CA TYR A 41 18.70 17.20 21.65
C TYR A 41 19.06 16.00 20.76
N LEU A 42 18.97 14.77 21.28
CA LEU A 42 19.24 13.55 20.50
C LEU A 42 18.04 13.19 19.62
N PHE A 43 16.83 13.35 20.12
CA PHE A 43 15.59 13.09 19.40
C PHE A 43 15.53 13.84 18.07
N SER A 44 15.76 15.16 18.04
CA SER A 44 15.67 15.94 16.79
C SER A 44 16.77 15.59 15.78
N GLN A 45 17.94 15.13 16.25
CA GLN A 45 18.96 14.61 15.34
C GLN A 45 18.52 13.27 14.73
N ALA A 46 17.93 12.37 15.54
CA ALA A 46 17.38 11.10 15.06
C ALA A 46 16.25 11.32 14.02
N GLU A 47 15.36 12.28 14.26
CA GLU A 47 14.32 12.69 13.31
C GLU A 47 14.90 13.06 11.94
N ILE A 48 15.96 13.88 11.91
CA ILE A 48 16.61 14.24 10.64
C ILE A 48 17.15 12.99 9.95
N TYR A 49 17.80 12.07 10.66
CA TYR A 49 18.33 10.84 10.07
C TYR A 49 17.21 9.94 9.52
N ILE A 50 16.10 9.75 10.24
CA ILE A 50 14.94 8.97 9.79
C ILE A 50 14.35 9.56 8.51
N GLN A 51 14.08 10.86 8.50
CA GLN A 51 13.52 11.55 7.34
C GLN A 51 14.43 11.40 6.12
N TRP A 52 15.75 11.55 6.28
CA TRP A 52 16.69 11.35 5.19
C TRP A 52 16.80 9.90 4.75
N ALA A 53 16.68 8.94 5.66
CA ALA A 53 16.63 7.52 5.31
C ALA A 53 15.42 7.21 4.42
N PHE A 54 14.23 7.72 4.76
CA PHE A 54 13.03 7.52 3.93
C PHE A 54 13.16 8.14 2.54
N VAL A 55 13.67 9.35 2.46
CA VAL A 55 13.94 10.01 1.17
C VAL A 55 14.93 9.18 0.34
N ARG A 56 16.01 8.67 0.96
CA ARG A 56 17.00 7.82 0.27
C ARG A 56 16.41 6.50 -0.22
N ILE A 57 15.53 5.87 0.56
CA ILE A 57 14.80 4.67 0.13
C ILE A 57 13.99 4.98 -1.14
N LYS A 58 13.31 6.13 -1.17
CA LYS A 58 12.53 6.59 -2.32
C LYS A 58 13.38 6.70 -3.60
N PHE A 59 14.63 7.17 -3.46
CA PHE A 59 15.59 7.31 -4.56
C PHE A 59 16.59 6.15 -4.68
N LYS A 60 16.32 5.00 -4.00
CA LYS A 60 17.11 3.76 -4.05
C LYS A 60 18.56 3.86 -3.55
N GLU A 61 18.85 4.83 -2.71
CA GLU A 61 20.14 4.97 -2.02
C GLU A 61 20.15 4.09 -0.74
N TYR A 62 19.89 2.78 -0.87
CA TYR A 62 19.59 1.86 0.25
C TYR A 62 20.70 1.74 1.29
N PHE A 63 21.99 1.71 0.88
CA PHE A 63 23.11 1.63 1.82
C PHE A 63 23.20 2.87 2.71
N LEU A 64 23.01 4.05 2.12
CA LEU A 64 23.00 5.29 2.88
C LEU A 64 21.77 5.40 3.78
N ALA A 65 20.63 4.90 3.34
CA ALA A 65 19.43 4.82 4.16
C ALA A 65 19.63 3.92 5.38
N ALA A 66 20.19 2.72 5.19
CA ALA A 66 20.50 1.79 6.29
C ALA A 66 21.45 2.41 7.32
N TYR A 67 22.51 3.08 6.86
CA TYR A 67 23.43 3.80 7.73
C TYR A 67 22.74 4.90 8.54
N GLU A 68 21.82 5.66 7.92
CA GLU A 68 21.06 6.72 8.59
C GLU A 68 20.06 6.16 9.60
N LEU A 69 19.40 5.04 9.29
CA LEU A 69 18.52 4.35 10.26
C LEU A 69 19.28 3.87 11.48
N GLN A 70 20.48 3.28 11.28
CA GLN A 70 21.33 2.87 12.39
C GLN A 70 21.73 4.06 13.28
N LYS A 71 22.13 5.18 12.66
CA LYS A 71 22.45 6.42 13.39
C LYS A 71 21.24 6.93 14.20
N ALA A 72 20.08 6.96 13.59
CA ALA A 72 18.84 7.39 14.26
C ALA A 72 18.53 6.52 15.47
N TYR A 73 18.59 5.21 15.28
CA TYR A 73 18.31 4.27 16.34
C TYR A 73 19.25 4.43 17.56
N ASN A 74 20.55 4.48 17.31
CA ASN A 74 21.53 4.66 18.39
C ASN A 74 21.28 5.96 19.18
N LEU A 75 20.89 7.04 18.49
CA LEU A 75 20.53 8.29 19.14
C LEU A 75 19.25 8.17 19.98
N LEU A 76 18.25 7.41 19.50
CA LEU A 76 16.99 7.21 20.20
C LEU A 76 17.16 6.33 21.45
N ILE A 77 17.95 5.26 21.38
CA ILE A 77 18.25 4.41 22.54
C ILE A 77 19.02 5.21 23.60
N GLN A 78 20.04 5.95 23.20
CA GLN A 78 20.74 6.85 24.13
C GLN A 78 19.80 7.88 24.75
N ASN A 79 18.85 8.40 23.97
CA ASN A 79 17.87 9.37 24.49
C ASN A 79 16.89 8.74 25.45
N GLU A 80 16.47 7.47 25.21
CA GLU A 80 15.59 6.71 26.09
C GLU A 80 16.26 6.39 27.44
N GLU A 81 17.55 6.07 27.42
CA GLU A 81 18.34 5.87 28.66
C GLU A 81 18.45 7.15 29.50
N LEU A 82 18.66 8.31 28.83
CA LEU A 82 18.78 9.61 29.51
C LEU A 82 17.44 10.19 29.95
N PHE A 83 16.39 9.94 29.18
CA PHE A 83 15.05 10.51 29.36
C PHE A 83 13.96 9.44 29.18
N PRO A 84 13.83 8.48 30.13
CA PRO A 84 12.92 7.33 29.97
C PRO A 84 11.42 7.73 29.89
N ASP A 85 11.05 8.87 30.46
CA ASP A 85 9.68 9.40 30.43
C ASP A 85 9.36 10.23 29.18
N PHE A 86 10.33 10.38 28.24
CA PHE A 86 10.11 11.14 27.03
C PHE A 86 9.39 10.32 25.96
N ILE A 87 8.06 10.39 25.99
CA ILE A 87 7.14 9.57 25.18
C ILE A 87 7.44 9.58 23.67
N LEU A 88 7.94 10.71 23.12
CA LEU A 88 8.21 10.84 21.69
C LEU A 88 9.30 9.90 21.18
N ASN A 89 10.17 9.36 22.06
CA ASN A 89 11.11 8.30 21.65
C ASN A 89 10.36 7.10 21.07
N LYS A 90 9.24 6.70 21.70
CA LYS A 90 8.41 5.58 21.24
C LYS A 90 7.82 5.81 19.85
N LYS A 91 7.53 7.06 19.46
CA LYS A 91 7.06 7.38 18.11
C LYS A 91 8.05 6.86 17.05
N ASN A 92 9.31 7.25 17.16
CA ASN A 92 10.33 6.91 16.17
C ASN A 92 10.82 5.47 16.31
N ILE A 93 10.99 4.97 17.54
CA ILE A 93 11.36 3.57 17.80
C ILE A 93 10.28 2.63 17.29
N GLY A 94 8.99 2.95 17.51
CA GLY A 94 7.85 2.18 17.02
C GLY A 94 7.85 2.07 15.49
N VAL A 95 8.03 3.18 14.77
CA VAL A 95 8.16 3.18 13.30
C VAL A 95 9.32 2.28 12.86
N LEU A 96 10.50 2.40 13.49
CA LEU A 96 11.67 1.58 13.15
C LEU A 96 11.42 0.10 13.44
N ARG A 97 10.82 -0.26 14.58
CA ARG A 97 10.47 -1.66 14.93
C ARG A 97 9.55 -2.30 13.89
N ILE A 98 8.50 -1.58 13.44
CA ILE A 98 7.57 -2.09 12.42
C ILE A 98 8.30 -2.29 11.10
N LEU A 99 9.04 -1.30 10.63
CA LEU A 99 9.75 -1.37 9.35
C LEU A 99 10.76 -2.52 9.33
N LEU A 100 11.54 -2.66 10.38
CA LEU A 100 12.55 -3.71 10.49
C LEU A 100 11.91 -5.09 10.64
N GLY A 101 10.81 -5.22 11.39
CA GLY A 101 10.04 -6.45 11.52
C GLY A 101 9.34 -6.87 10.22
N SER A 102 9.23 -5.97 9.24
CA SER A 102 8.65 -6.26 7.92
C SER A 102 9.70 -6.67 6.86
N ILE A 103 11.00 -6.59 7.18
CA ILE A 103 12.07 -6.96 6.26
C ILE A 103 12.02 -8.46 6.00
N PRO A 104 11.98 -8.93 4.73
CA PRO A 104 12.02 -10.35 4.41
C PRO A 104 13.33 -11.01 4.89
N ASP A 105 13.26 -12.31 5.21
CA ASP A 105 14.38 -13.09 5.76
C ASP A 105 15.65 -13.02 4.91
N GLU A 106 15.51 -12.90 3.61
CA GLU A 106 16.62 -12.73 2.63
C GLU A 106 17.48 -11.48 2.92
N TYR A 107 16.91 -10.48 3.58
CA TYR A 107 17.56 -9.21 3.93
C TYR A 107 17.90 -9.10 5.43
N ASN A 108 17.82 -10.17 6.21
CA ASN A 108 18.16 -10.20 7.65
C ASN A 108 19.60 -9.75 7.95
N TRP A 109 20.50 -9.76 6.94
CA TRP A 109 21.83 -9.18 7.07
C TRP A 109 21.76 -7.67 7.38
N ILE A 110 20.74 -6.95 6.87
CA ILE A 110 20.53 -5.52 7.16
C ILE A 110 20.23 -5.34 8.65
N LEU A 111 19.37 -6.19 9.22
CA LEU A 111 19.02 -6.16 10.65
C LEU A 111 20.26 -6.38 11.51
N ARG A 112 21.12 -7.32 11.14
CA ARG A 112 22.38 -7.58 11.85
C ARG A 112 23.36 -6.40 11.79
N VAL A 113 23.41 -5.70 10.66
CA VAL A 113 24.25 -4.49 10.49
C VAL A 113 23.71 -3.33 11.34
N ILE A 114 22.39 -3.19 11.42
CA ILE A 114 21.73 -2.13 12.20
C ILE A 114 21.73 -2.46 13.70
N GLY A 115 21.86 -3.74 14.08
CA GLY A 115 21.86 -4.17 15.49
C GLY A 115 20.47 -4.08 16.13
N LEU A 116 19.40 -4.27 15.33
CA LEU A 116 18.02 -4.10 15.73
C LEU A 116 17.21 -5.38 15.58
N GLU A 117 16.38 -5.64 16.58
CA GLU A 117 15.27 -6.60 16.47
C GLU A 117 13.99 -5.85 16.08
N GLY A 118 13.42 -6.23 14.93
CA GLY A 118 12.14 -5.72 14.49
C GLY A 118 10.99 -6.46 15.16
N SER A 119 9.98 -5.74 15.60
CA SER A 119 8.72 -6.32 16.08
C SER A 119 7.55 -5.47 15.61
N ILE A 120 6.76 -6.02 14.70
CA ILE A 120 5.61 -5.30 14.15
C ILE A 120 4.63 -4.97 15.29
N ASN A 121 4.27 -5.94 16.14
CA ASN A 121 3.28 -5.73 17.20
C ASN A 121 3.76 -4.70 18.22
N SER A 122 4.96 -4.86 18.78
CA SER A 122 5.52 -3.90 19.74
C SER A 122 5.63 -2.48 19.15
N GLY A 123 5.96 -2.36 17.87
CA GLY A 123 6.03 -1.05 17.22
C GLY A 123 4.66 -0.37 17.08
N PHE A 124 3.60 -1.13 16.81
CA PHE A 124 2.23 -0.59 16.85
C PHE A 124 1.79 -0.20 18.25
N ASP A 125 2.10 -1.02 19.27
CA ASP A 125 1.80 -0.70 20.67
C ASP A 125 2.48 0.62 21.09
N ASP A 126 3.75 0.81 20.71
CA ASP A 126 4.47 2.06 20.92
C ASP A 126 3.74 3.25 20.27
N LEU A 127 3.36 3.14 18.97
CA LEU A 127 2.70 4.23 18.25
C LEU A 127 1.31 4.55 18.80
N TYR A 128 0.49 3.54 19.14
CA TYR A 128 -0.80 3.77 19.78
C TYR A 128 -0.67 4.39 21.18
N SER A 129 0.38 4.02 21.93
CA SER A 129 0.65 4.67 23.23
C SER A 129 0.99 6.15 23.06
N VAL A 130 1.76 6.50 22.02
CA VAL A 130 2.05 7.91 21.69
C VAL A 130 0.80 8.64 21.25
N LEU A 131 -0.04 8.05 20.40
CA LEU A 131 -1.31 8.66 19.97
C LEU A 131 -2.19 8.99 21.17
N ASN A 132 -2.42 8.02 22.05
CA ASN A 132 -3.19 8.23 23.27
C ASN A 132 -2.57 9.33 24.18
N TYR A 133 -1.25 9.42 24.22
CA TYR A 133 -0.58 10.46 25.00
C TYR A 133 -0.78 11.85 24.37
N THR A 134 -0.65 11.98 23.04
CA THR A 134 -0.83 13.26 22.34
C THR A 134 -2.26 13.79 22.47
N GLU A 135 -3.26 12.91 22.50
CA GLU A 135 -4.67 13.27 22.73
C GLU A 135 -4.94 13.83 24.14
N ASN A 136 -4.24 13.32 25.13
CA ASN A 136 -4.49 13.66 26.54
C ASN A 136 -3.63 14.82 27.07
N TYR A 137 -2.57 15.21 26.36
CA TYR A 137 -1.63 16.24 26.79
C TYR A 137 -1.43 17.30 25.71
N GLU A 138 -2.09 18.46 25.85
CA GLU A 138 -2.12 19.58 24.89
C GLU A 138 -0.72 19.97 24.36
N LYS A 139 0.29 19.96 25.23
CA LYS A 139 1.69 20.25 24.87
C LYS A 139 2.22 19.38 23.71
N TYR A 140 1.66 18.18 23.52
CA TYR A 140 2.10 17.20 22.54
C TYR A 140 1.14 17.04 21.36
N ASN A 141 0.00 17.75 21.32
CA ASN A 141 -0.98 17.68 20.23
C ASN A 141 -0.38 18.00 18.86
N ILE A 142 0.68 18.82 18.81
CA ILE A 142 1.37 19.12 17.54
C ILE A 142 1.96 17.89 16.83
N TYR A 143 2.11 16.78 17.52
CA TYR A 143 2.61 15.50 16.98
C TYR A 143 1.50 14.54 16.58
N GLU A 144 0.25 14.85 16.91
CA GLU A 144 -0.89 13.95 16.72
C GLU A 144 -1.07 13.61 15.23
N ASP A 145 -1.10 14.61 14.36
CA ASP A 145 -1.24 14.42 12.90
C ASP A 145 -0.13 13.54 12.31
N GLU A 146 1.10 13.71 12.81
CA GLU A 146 2.24 12.90 12.36
C GLU A 146 2.09 11.45 12.82
N VAL A 147 1.66 11.21 14.04
CA VAL A 147 1.42 9.86 14.57
C VAL A 147 0.28 9.18 13.83
N ILE A 148 -0.82 9.89 13.56
CA ILE A 148 -1.94 9.39 12.75
C ILE A 148 -1.45 9.02 11.35
N PHE A 149 -0.62 9.85 10.73
CA PHE A 149 -0.03 9.55 9.43
C PHE A 149 0.80 8.26 9.46
N TYR A 150 1.72 8.10 10.42
CA TYR A 150 2.52 6.89 10.54
C TYR A 150 1.67 5.65 10.78
N LEU A 151 0.72 5.72 11.73
CA LEU A 151 -0.21 4.62 12.01
C LEU A 151 -1.01 4.25 10.76
N SER A 152 -1.60 5.23 10.07
CA SER A 152 -2.38 4.99 8.86
C SER A 152 -1.56 4.32 7.76
N PHE A 153 -0.36 4.86 7.49
CA PHE A 153 0.54 4.30 6.49
C PHE A 153 0.98 2.87 6.81
N LEU A 154 1.33 2.61 8.06
CA LEU A 154 1.80 1.30 8.51
C LEU A 154 0.66 0.27 8.59
N GLU A 155 -0.53 0.64 9.10
CA GLU A 155 -1.70 -0.24 9.12
C GLU A 155 -2.15 -0.66 7.70
N MET A 156 -2.07 0.24 6.74
CA MET A 156 -2.41 -0.07 5.35
C MET A 156 -1.47 -1.07 4.68
N ASN A 157 -0.21 -1.12 5.13
CA ASN A 157 0.84 -1.87 4.44
C ASN A 157 1.35 -3.09 5.22
N MET A 158 1.21 -3.11 6.56
CA MET A 158 1.83 -4.13 7.43
C MET A 158 0.81 -5.03 8.13
N ARG A 159 -0.46 -4.60 8.20
CA ARG A 159 -1.53 -5.36 8.86
C ARG A 159 -2.80 -5.40 8.00
N ASP A 160 -3.59 -6.46 8.14
CA ASP A 160 -4.91 -6.55 7.50
C ASP A 160 -6.04 -6.58 8.55
N ILE A 161 -6.02 -5.64 9.48
CA ILE A 161 -7.04 -5.50 10.52
C ILE A 161 -8.00 -4.39 10.09
N LYS A 162 -9.25 -4.77 9.75
CA LYS A 162 -10.28 -3.83 9.29
C LYS A 162 -10.65 -2.83 10.38
N GLN A 163 -10.75 -3.27 11.63
CA GLN A 163 -11.19 -2.43 12.76
C GLN A 163 -10.23 -1.28 13.05
N SER A 164 -8.90 -1.54 13.04
CA SER A 164 -7.92 -0.47 13.24
C SER A 164 -7.94 0.55 12.10
N LYS A 165 -8.12 0.10 10.85
CA LYS A 165 -8.29 0.99 9.69
C LYS A 165 -9.53 1.88 9.82
N LEU A 166 -10.66 1.32 10.26
CA LEU A 166 -11.89 2.09 10.50
C LEU A 166 -11.72 3.11 11.63
N SER A 167 -11.08 2.72 12.75
CA SER A 167 -10.81 3.62 13.86
C SER A 167 -9.98 4.83 13.46
N LEU A 168 -8.89 4.60 12.71
CA LEU A 168 -8.04 5.67 12.18
C LEU A 168 -8.78 6.55 11.16
N LEU A 169 -9.59 5.94 10.27
CA LEU A 169 -10.37 6.68 9.29
C LEU A 169 -11.35 7.64 9.97
N ASN A 170 -12.15 7.14 10.93
CA ASN A 170 -13.10 7.97 11.68
C ASN A 170 -12.37 9.13 12.40
N LYS A 171 -11.24 8.83 13.02
CA LYS A 171 -10.44 9.86 13.70
C LYS A 171 -9.99 10.98 12.74
N ILE A 172 -9.53 10.64 11.55
CA ILE A 172 -9.11 11.63 10.55
C ILE A 172 -10.32 12.44 10.06
N GLU A 173 -11.47 11.82 9.81
CA GLU A 173 -12.66 12.51 9.34
C GLU A 173 -13.20 13.51 10.36
N ASP A 174 -13.10 13.19 11.66
CA ASP A 174 -13.60 14.03 12.74
C ASP A 174 -12.76 15.30 12.95
N CYS A 175 -11.47 15.31 12.63
CA CYS A 175 -10.59 16.41 13.02
C CYS A 175 -9.68 16.99 11.90
N CYS A 176 -9.33 16.22 10.87
CA CYS A 176 -8.04 16.51 10.20
C CYS A 176 -8.07 16.58 8.66
N LEU A 177 -9.25 16.69 8.03
CA LEU A 177 -9.36 16.79 6.56
C LEU A 177 -8.86 18.12 5.97
N SER A 178 -8.32 19.02 6.78
CA SER A 178 -7.64 20.23 6.31
C SER A 178 -6.21 19.96 5.79
N SER A 179 -5.61 18.83 6.17
CA SER A 179 -4.28 18.40 5.74
C SER A 179 -4.37 17.45 4.55
N ASP A 180 -3.79 17.82 3.40
CA ASP A 180 -3.76 16.97 2.20
C ASP A 180 -3.06 15.62 2.47
N LEU A 181 -2.13 15.56 3.43
CA LEU A 181 -1.47 14.33 3.85
C LEU A 181 -2.43 13.40 4.59
N LEU A 182 -3.29 13.94 5.46
CA LEU A 182 -4.29 13.16 6.17
C LEU A 182 -5.49 12.80 5.28
N VAL A 183 -5.85 13.66 4.33
CA VAL A 183 -6.78 13.31 3.24
C VAL A 183 -6.26 12.11 2.45
N PHE A 184 -4.96 12.07 2.11
CA PHE A 184 -4.34 10.90 1.49
C PHE A 184 -4.50 9.65 2.35
N CYS A 185 -4.22 9.74 3.65
CA CYS A 185 -4.39 8.61 4.57
C CYS A 185 -5.85 8.12 4.63
N ALA A 186 -6.80 9.03 4.82
CA ALA A 186 -8.22 8.71 4.88
C ALA A 186 -8.73 8.07 3.59
N ALA A 187 -8.39 8.63 2.42
CA ALA A 187 -8.76 8.08 1.13
C ALA A 187 -8.18 6.67 0.90
N ARG A 188 -6.93 6.45 1.30
CA ARG A 188 -6.27 5.15 1.21
C ARG A 188 -6.87 4.13 2.18
N LEU A 189 -7.16 4.51 3.42
CA LEU A 189 -7.83 3.66 4.41
C LEU A 189 -9.21 3.25 3.93
N SER A 190 -10.03 4.21 3.47
CA SER A 190 -11.36 3.96 2.92
C SER A 190 -11.31 3.01 1.72
N ASN A 191 -10.38 3.20 0.79
CA ASN A 191 -10.17 2.29 -0.34
C ASN A 191 -9.79 0.88 0.13
N LYS A 192 -8.92 0.74 1.14
CA LYS A 192 -8.49 -0.56 1.69
C LYS A 192 -9.63 -1.33 2.37
N ILE A 193 -10.60 -0.65 2.96
CA ILE A 193 -11.79 -1.31 3.53
C ILE A 193 -12.87 -1.60 2.48
N GLY A 194 -12.70 -1.13 1.23
CA GLY A 194 -13.61 -1.38 0.11
C GLY A 194 -14.76 -0.38 -0.01
N ASP A 195 -14.61 0.84 0.55
CA ASP A 195 -15.61 1.91 0.44
C ASP A 195 -15.15 3.02 -0.52
N ASN A 196 -15.39 2.79 -1.81
CA ASN A 196 -15.01 3.76 -2.83
C ASN A 196 -15.88 5.04 -2.81
N GLU A 197 -17.13 4.96 -2.35
CA GLU A 197 -17.99 6.15 -2.23
C GLU A 197 -17.44 7.10 -1.14
N GLN A 198 -17.02 6.55 -0.01
CA GLN A 198 -16.35 7.35 1.04
C GLN A 198 -15.00 7.90 0.53
N THR A 199 -14.21 7.10 -0.19
CA THR A 199 -12.97 7.55 -0.82
C THR A 199 -13.19 8.78 -1.71
N LEU A 200 -14.23 8.75 -2.55
CA LEU A 200 -14.61 9.88 -3.41
C LEU A 200 -15.01 11.11 -2.60
N ARG A 201 -15.90 10.95 -1.59
CA ARG A 201 -16.31 12.06 -0.72
C ARG A 201 -15.12 12.75 -0.05
N ILE A 202 -14.14 11.97 0.41
CA ILE A 202 -12.92 12.51 1.03
C ILE A 202 -12.08 13.29 0.01
N LEU A 203 -11.84 12.70 -1.16
CA LEU A 203 -11.00 13.33 -2.19
C LEU A 203 -11.64 14.58 -2.81
N GLU A 204 -12.97 14.65 -2.89
CA GLU A 204 -13.72 15.82 -3.39
C GLU A 204 -13.65 17.02 -2.45
N GLN A 205 -13.20 16.85 -1.20
CA GLN A 205 -12.98 17.94 -0.26
C GLN A 205 -11.65 18.68 -0.48
N VAL A 206 -10.73 18.09 -1.25
CA VAL A 206 -9.42 18.72 -1.55
C VAL A 206 -9.63 19.97 -2.39
N LYS A 207 -9.23 21.13 -1.83
CA LYS A 207 -9.30 22.41 -2.54
C LYS A 207 -7.93 22.79 -3.05
N PRO A 208 -7.80 23.14 -4.33
CA PRO A 208 -6.57 23.74 -4.85
C PRO A 208 -6.19 24.98 -4.02
N SER A 209 -4.92 25.10 -3.69
CA SER A 209 -4.38 26.27 -3.00
C SER A 209 -2.97 26.56 -3.50
N ASN A 210 -2.68 27.82 -3.78
CA ASN A 210 -1.33 28.25 -4.19
C ASN A 210 -0.32 28.23 -3.03
N ASP A 211 -0.80 28.15 -1.79
CA ASP A 211 0.03 28.15 -0.59
C ASP A 211 0.44 26.75 -0.12
N LYS A 212 -0.04 25.70 -0.81
CA LYS A 212 0.26 24.30 -0.48
C LYS A 212 1.19 23.66 -1.50
N ILE A 213 1.91 22.63 -1.06
CA ILE A 213 2.63 21.72 -1.96
C ILE A 213 1.59 20.93 -2.75
N ASN A 214 1.66 20.98 -4.08
CA ASN A 214 0.75 20.22 -4.93
C ASN A 214 0.98 18.71 -4.74
N PHE A 215 -0.04 18.02 -4.26
CA PHE A 215 0.00 16.58 -4.02
C PHE A 215 -0.71 15.84 -5.17
N TYR A 216 -0.10 15.84 -6.35
CA TYR A 216 -0.69 15.25 -7.56
C TYR A 216 -1.04 13.78 -7.45
N TYR A 217 -0.47 13.03 -6.51
CA TYR A 217 -0.88 11.65 -6.27
C TYR A 217 -2.34 11.53 -5.79
N LEU A 218 -2.94 12.59 -5.22
CA LEU A 218 -4.38 12.63 -4.93
C LEU A 218 -5.22 12.61 -6.21
N ASP A 219 -4.74 13.22 -7.30
CA ASP A 219 -5.39 13.12 -8.62
C ASP A 219 -5.37 11.68 -9.15
N TYR A 220 -4.26 10.95 -8.94
CA TYR A 220 -4.19 9.53 -9.29
C TYR A 220 -5.19 8.71 -8.46
N LEU A 221 -5.31 8.93 -7.16
CA LEU A 221 -6.28 8.24 -6.30
C LEU A 221 -7.73 8.55 -6.70
N TYR A 222 -8.01 9.80 -7.00
CA TYR A 222 -9.32 10.23 -7.47
C TYR A 222 -9.67 9.58 -8.82
N ALA A 223 -8.72 9.57 -9.76
CA ALA A 223 -8.87 8.91 -11.05
C ALA A 223 -9.14 7.40 -10.90
N MET A 224 -8.42 6.73 -10.00
CA MET A 224 -8.66 5.31 -9.67
C MET A 224 -10.07 5.09 -9.14
N SER A 225 -10.52 5.93 -8.22
CA SER A 225 -11.86 5.82 -7.61
C SER A 225 -12.97 6.08 -8.64
N LYS A 226 -12.79 7.04 -9.56
CA LYS A 226 -13.72 7.28 -10.68
C LYS A 226 -13.71 6.11 -11.68
N LEU A 227 -12.55 5.52 -11.93
CA LEU A 227 -12.44 4.32 -12.78
C LEU A 227 -13.17 3.12 -12.16
N TYR A 228 -13.05 2.88 -10.87
CA TYR A 228 -13.80 1.84 -10.15
C TYR A 228 -15.32 2.04 -10.21
N LYS A 229 -15.77 3.29 -10.27
CA LYS A 229 -17.18 3.67 -10.45
C LYS A 229 -17.62 3.64 -11.93
N LEU A 230 -16.70 3.30 -12.85
CA LEU A 230 -16.89 3.31 -14.30
C LEU A 230 -17.18 4.71 -14.88
N ASN A 231 -16.82 5.76 -14.19
CA ASN A 231 -16.85 7.13 -14.70
C ASN A 231 -15.60 7.43 -15.50
N PHE A 232 -15.56 6.98 -16.75
CA PHE A 232 -14.37 7.01 -17.60
C PHE A 232 -13.91 8.43 -17.96
N VAL A 233 -14.83 9.38 -18.14
CA VAL A 233 -14.50 10.76 -18.52
C VAL A 233 -13.72 11.48 -17.43
N GLU A 234 -14.23 11.42 -16.19
CA GLU A 234 -13.54 12.04 -15.05
C GLU A 234 -12.25 11.30 -14.70
N ALA A 235 -12.25 9.95 -14.80
CA ALA A 235 -11.05 9.15 -14.59
C ALA A 235 -9.93 9.51 -15.57
N GLU A 236 -10.24 9.58 -16.90
CA GLU A 236 -9.29 9.96 -17.94
C GLU A 236 -8.69 11.36 -17.67
N SER A 237 -9.54 12.35 -17.41
CA SER A 237 -9.09 13.71 -17.17
C SER A 237 -8.16 13.83 -15.95
N SER A 238 -8.46 13.08 -14.88
CA SER A 238 -7.67 13.12 -13.63
C SER A 238 -6.36 12.35 -13.76
N PHE A 239 -6.32 11.21 -14.47
CA PHE A 239 -5.06 10.55 -14.81
C PHE A 239 -4.17 11.43 -15.67
N LEU A 240 -4.73 12.12 -16.67
CA LEU A 240 -3.98 13.07 -17.51
C LEU A 240 -3.43 14.24 -16.68
N ARG A 241 -4.21 14.78 -15.74
CA ARG A 241 -3.74 15.84 -14.84
C ARG A 241 -2.57 15.33 -13.99
N PHE A 242 -2.64 14.10 -13.47
CA PHE A 242 -1.54 13.49 -12.74
C PHE A 242 -0.27 13.37 -13.59
N VAL A 243 -0.32 12.69 -14.73
CA VAL A 243 0.89 12.41 -15.54
C VAL A 243 1.50 13.67 -16.18
N ASN A 244 0.73 14.76 -16.35
CA ASN A 244 1.22 16.00 -16.92
C ASN A 244 1.88 16.92 -15.90
N ASN A 245 1.64 16.72 -14.59
CA ASN A 245 2.10 17.64 -13.55
C ASN A 245 3.01 16.97 -12.50
N PHE A 246 2.98 15.64 -12.39
CA PHE A 246 3.79 14.93 -11.42
C PHE A 246 5.22 14.76 -11.94
N GLU A 247 6.21 15.18 -11.14
CA GLU A 247 7.63 15.19 -11.52
C GLU A 247 8.37 13.89 -11.19
N GLY A 248 7.74 13.01 -10.42
CA GLY A 248 8.31 11.73 -10.01
C GLY A 248 8.18 10.63 -11.05
N ASP A 249 8.83 9.50 -10.80
CA ASP A 249 8.84 8.34 -11.68
C ASP A 249 7.73 7.31 -11.36
N ASN A 250 7.22 7.28 -10.10
CA ASN A 250 6.29 6.24 -9.65
C ASN A 250 4.85 6.53 -10.09
N TYR A 251 4.09 5.46 -10.34
CA TYR A 251 2.71 5.46 -10.82
C TYR A 251 2.49 6.03 -12.23
N ILE A 252 3.53 6.48 -12.92
CA ILE A 252 3.42 7.01 -14.30
C ILE A 252 2.99 5.90 -15.27
N LYS A 253 3.69 4.76 -15.26
CA LYS A 253 3.32 3.60 -16.10
C LYS A 253 1.94 3.07 -15.72
N SER A 254 1.64 3.00 -14.44
CA SER A 254 0.33 2.59 -13.92
C SER A 254 -0.79 3.52 -14.41
N ALA A 255 -0.61 4.83 -14.36
CA ALA A 255 -1.59 5.80 -14.86
C ALA A 255 -1.84 5.64 -16.36
N TYR A 256 -0.80 5.54 -17.20
CA TYR A 256 -0.95 5.26 -18.62
C TYR A 256 -1.58 3.91 -18.91
N HIS A 257 -1.33 2.89 -18.07
CA HIS A 257 -2.03 1.62 -18.18
C HIS A 257 -3.54 1.76 -17.91
N LYS A 258 -3.94 2.54 -16.90
CA LYS A 258 -5.35 2.82 -16.64
C LYS A 258 -6.01 3.62 -17.78
N LEU A 259 -5.31 4.60 -18.35
CA LEU A 259 -5.74 5.31 -19.56
C LEU A 259 -5.92 4.36 -20.76
N SER A 260 -5.01 3.40 -20.94
CA SER A 260 -5.14 2.34 -21.95
C SER A 260 -6.35 1.43 -21.71
N ILE A 261 -6.66 1.10 -20.45
CA ILE A 261 -7.85 0.35 -20.05
C ILE A 261 -9.12 1.14 -20.38
N ILE A 262 -9.19 2.42 -20.03
CA ILE A 262 -10.33 3.30 -20.35
C ILE A 262 -10.53 3.31 -21.88
N SER A 263 -9.46 3.51 -22.65
CA SER A 263 -9.52 3.53 -24.11
C SER A 263 -10.01 2.20 -24.70
N PHE A 264 -9.65 1.07 -24.10
CA PHE A 264 -10.17 -0.25 -24.49
C PHE A 264 -11.66 -0.39 -24.21
N LEU A 265 -12.11 0.04 -23.04
CA LEU A 265 -13.51 -0.04 -22.63
C LEU A 265 -14.42 0.91 -23.45
N THR A 266 -13.87 2.01 -23.95
CA THR A 266 -14.57 3.02 -24.78
C THR A 266 -14.33 2.87 -26.29
N ASP A 267 -13.79 1.74 -26.73
CA ASP A 267 -13.53 1.41 -28.14
C ASP A 267 -12.61 2.41 -28.88
N SER A 268 -11.70 3.06 -28.16
CA SER A 268 -10.77 4.06 -28.72
C SER A 268 -9.40 3.44 -29.01
N LEU A 269 -9.27 2.70 -30.11
CA LEU A 269 -8.06 1.93 -30.43
C LEU A 269 -6.80 2.80 -30.55
N ASP A 270 -6.90 3.95 -31.21
CA ASP A 270 -5.73 4.85 -31.41
C ASP A 270 -5.21 5.39 -30.07
N LYS A 271 -6.11 5.82 -29.17
CA LYS A 271 -5.75 6.23 -27.81
C LYS A 271 -5.12 5.07 -27.03
N ARG A 272 -5.68 3.85 -27.15
CA ARG A 272 -5.13 2.66 -26.50
C ARG A 272 -3.67 2.42 -26.90
N ILE A 273 -3.38 2.42 -28.19
CA ILE A 273 -2.03 2.24 -28.73
C ILE A 273 -1.10 3.37 -28.25
N PHE A 274 -1.57 4.62 -28.31
CA PHE A 274 -0.82 5.77 -27.82
C PHE A 274 -0.41 5.61 -26.34
N TYR A 275 -1.36 5.28 -25.46
CA TYR A 275 -1.07 5.11 -24.04
C TYR A 275 -0.19 3.88 -23.77
N GLN A 276 -0.34 2.79 -24.50
CA GLN A 276 0.54 1.62 -24.39
C GLN A 276 2.01 1.96 -24.73
N ASN A 277 2.24 2.80 -25.76
CA ASN A 277 3.58 3.28 -26.08
C ASN A 277 4.14 4.15 -24.93
N LYS A 278 3.31 5.02 -24.33
CA LYS A 278 3.72 5.84 -23.17
C LYS A 278 4.15 5.00 -21.96
N ILE A 279 3.55 3.82 -21.72
CA ILE A 279 3.99 2.89 -20.67
C ILE A 279 5.44 2.42 -20.89
N LEU A 280 5.84 2.23 -22.15
CA LEU A 280 7.21 1.78 -22.50
C LEU A 280 8.23 2.91 -22.46
N GLU A 281 7.80 4.15 -22.78
CA GLU A 281 8.66 5.32 -22.91
C GLU A 281 8.89 6.06 -21.59
N LEU A 282 7.85 6.20 -20.74
CA LEU A 282 7.83 7.11 -19.60
C LEU A 282 7.78 6.37 -18.25
N GLY A 283 8.27 7.04 -17.20
CA GLY A 283 8.30 6.48 -15.85
C GLY A 283 9.28 5.33 -15.68
N LYS A 284 9.35 4.78 -14.48
CA LYS A 284 10.26 3.66 -14.14
C LYS A 284 9.48 2.54 -13.47
N SER A 285 9.90 1.30 -13.70
CA SER A 285 9.30 0.10 -13.08
C SER A 285 9.90 -0.14 -11.68
N PHE A 286 9.72 0.82 -10.77
CA PHE A 286 10.24 0.75 -9.41
C PHE A 286 9.26 0.10 -8.44
N ILE A 287 7.98 0.43 -8.58
CA ILE A 287 6.90 -0.10 -7.76
C ILE A 287 6.14 -1.20 -8.52
N GLU A 288 5.42 -2.03 -7.79
CA GLU A 288 4.72 -3.19 -8.36
C GLU A 288 3.65 -2.79 -9.39
N GLU A 289 2.95 -1.68 -9.18
CA GLU A 289 1.94 -1.17 -10.10
C GLU A 289 2.54 -0.82 -11.47
N ASP A 290 3.73 -0.22 -11.49
CA ASP A 290 4.42 0.14 -12.73
C ASP A 290 5.06 -1.08 -13.42
N LYS A 291 5.62 -2.01 -12.64
CA LYS A 291 6.09 -3.31 -13.17
C LYS A 291 4.96 -4.09 -13.82
N TYR A 292 3.82 -4.13 -13.14
CA TYR A 292 2.62 -4.78 -13.65
C TYR A 292 2.15 -4.14 -14.97
N ALA A 293 2.05 -2.80 -15.00
CA ALA A 293 1.67 -2.06 -16.19
C ALA A 293 2.57 -2.39 -17.41
N GLU A 294 3.88 -2.36 -17.22
CA GLU A 294 4.85 -2.70 -18.27
C GLU A 294 4.72 -4.16 -18.72
N LYS A 295 4.54 -5.09 -17.79
CA LYS A 295 4.35 -6.52 -18.07
C LYS A 295 3.09 -6.79 -18.89
N GLN A 296 1.96 -6.10 -18.59
CA GLN A 296 0.71 -6.28 -19.32
C GLN A 296 0.85 -5.87 -20.79
N VAL A 297 1.50 -4.75 -21.07
CA VAL A 297 1.73 -4.30 -22.46
C VAL A 297 2.61 -5.29 -23.22
N LYS A 298 3.67 -5.81 -22.58
CA LYS A 298 4.59 -6.79 -23.22
C LYS A 298 3.91 -8.13 -23.51
N LYS A 299 2.97 -8.57 -22.67
CA LYS A 299 2.27 -9.87 -22.84
C LYS A 299 1.23 -9.89 -23.95
N ARG A 300 0.80 -8.76 -24.49
CA ARG A 300 -0.26 -8.64 -25.52
C ARG A 300 -1.51 -9.48 -25.23
N LYS A 301 -1.94 -9.51 -23.97
CA LYS A 301 -3.09 -10.29 -23.51
C LYS A 301 -4.36 -9.80 -24.20
N ILE A 302 -5.21 -10.75 -24.63
CA ILE A 302 -6.58 -10.45 -25.07
C ILE A 302 -7.43 -10.35 -23.79
N GLU A 303 -7.87 -9.15 -23.46
CA GLU A 303 -8.73 -8.89 -22.31
C GLU A 303 -10.20 -9.01 -22.73
N ASP A 304 -11.00 -9.61 -21.89
CA ASP A 304 -12.45 -9.60 -22.00
C ASP A 304 -13.01 -8.33 -21.31
N LYS A 305 -13.92 -7.59 -21.97
CA LYS A 305 -14.44 -6.33 -21.46
C LYS A 305 -15.27 -6.51 -20.20
N ASP A 306 -16.13 -7.52 -20.17
CA ASP A 306 -17.05 -7.73 -19.06
C ASP A 306 -16.29 -8.22 -17.82
N LEU A 307 -15.30 -9.11 -17.99
CA LEU A 307 -14.39 -9.50 -16.91
C LEU A 307 -13.60 -8.31 -16.35
N LEU A 308 -13.16 -7.42 -17.22
CA LEU A 308 -12.43 -6.21 -16.82
C LEU A 308 -13.33 -5.22 -16.06
N ILE A 309 -14.57 -5.01 -16.52
CA ILE A 309 -15.59 -4.20 -15.84
C ILE A 309 -15.91 -4.81 -14.46
N ALA A 310 -16.15 -6.12 -14.40
CA ALA A 310 -16.41 -6.81 -13.14
C ALA A 310 -15.24 -6.67 -12.16
N ARG A 311 -14.01 -6.76 -12.65
CA ARG A 311 -12.81 -6.53 -11.85
C ARG A 311 -12.75 -5.10 -11.30
N LEU A 312 -12.98 -4.08 -12.12
CA LEU A 312 -12.97 -2.68 -11.68
C LEU A 312 -14.02 -2.42 -10.60
N LEU A 313 -15.23 -2.94 -10.78
CA LEU A 313 -16.29 -2.86 -9.79
C LEU A 313 -15.92 -3.58 -8.48
N PHE A 314 -15.33 -4.77 -8.56
CA PHE A 314 -14.86 -5.51 -7.40
C PHE A 314 -13.78 -4.72 -6.63
N ASP A 315 -12.79 -4.17 -7.32
CA ASP A 315 -11.70 -3.41 -6.73
C ASP A 315 -12.21 -2.12 -6.05
N GLY A 316 -13.33 -1.56 -6.51
CA GLY A 316 -14.02 -0.44 -5.90
C GLY A 316 -15.02 -0.80 -4.78
N GLY A 317 -15.20 -2.08 -4.45
CA GLY A 317 -16.18 -2.52 -3.43
C GLY A 317 -17.62 -2.61 -3.91
N TYR A 318 -17.88 -2.44 -5.21
CA TYR A 318 -19.21 -2.56 -5.81
C TYR A 318 -19.57 -4.04 -6.09
N TYR A 319 -19.49 -4.88 -5.06
CA TYR A 319 -19.52 -6.34 -5.19
C TYR A 319 -20.78 -6.86 -5.87
N GLN A 320 -22.00 -6.35 -5.52
CA GLN A 320 -23.22 -6.80 -6.16
C GLN A 320 -23.27 -6.43 -7.65
N LYS A 321 -22.82 -5.21 -8.01
CA LYS A 321 -22.75 -4.81 -9.42
C LYS A 321 -21.76 -5.69 -10.20
N SER A 322 -20.61 -6.01 -9.58
CA SER A 322 -19.62 -6.92 -10.16
C SER A 322 -20.20 -8.31 -10.40
N LEU A 323 -20.94 -8.85 -9.44
CA LEU A 323 -21.59 -10.16 -9.57
C LEU A 323 -22.61 -10.17 -10.72
N ASN A 324 -23.46 -9.17 -10.80
CA ASN A 324 -24.46 -9.06 -11.87
C ASN A 324 -23.83 -9.05 -13.28
N ILE A 325 -22.65 -8.40 -13.43
CA ILE A 325 -21.92 -8.42 -14.70
C ILE A 325 -21.43 -9.85 -14.99
N LEU A 326 -20.80 -10.53 -14.01
CA LEU A 326 -20.29 -11.88 -14.23
C LEU A 326 -21.42 -12.88 -14.56
N GLU A 327 -22.55 -12.79 -13.87
CA GLU A 327 -23.72 -13.66 -14.12
C GLU A 327 -24.31 -13.47 -15.54
N SER A 328 -24.10 -12.31 -16.16
CA SER A 328 -24.53 -12.06 -17.54
C SER A 328 -23.58 -12.65 -18.61
N ILE A 329 -22.37 -13.08 -18.23
CA ILE A 329 -21.37 -13.60 -19.17
C ILE A 329 -21.76 -15.00 -19.65
N ASN A 330 -21.73 -15.21 -20.95
CA ASN A 330 -21.82 -16.55 -21.52
C ASN A 330 -20.48 -17.28 -21.35
N GLN A 331 -20.38 -18.14 -20.36
CA GLN A 331 -19.15 -18.89 -20.01
C GLN A 331 -18.61 -19.72 -21.17
N SER A 332 -19.49 -20.29 -22.03
CA SER A 332 -19.04 -21.12 -23.17
C SER A 332 -18.35 -20.31 -24.27
N ALA A 333 -18.46 -18.98 -24.27
CA ALA A 333 -17.75 -18.10 -25.18
C ALA A 333 -16.34 -17.71 -24.67
N LEU A 334 -16.03 -17.98 -23.37
CA LEU A 334 -14.75 -17.64 -22.79
C LEU A 334 -13.68 -18.69 -23.18
N ASN A 335 -12.47 -18.21 -23.49
CA ASN A 335 -11.32 -19.08 -23.59
C ASN A 335 -10.88 -19.56 -22.18
N ASN A 336 -10.07 -20.60 -22.09
CA ASN A 336 -9.64 -21.19 -20.81
C ASN A 336 -8.99 -20.19 -19.84
N TYR A 337 -8.26 -19.20 -20.36
CA TYR A 337 -7.65 -18.15 -19.54
C TYR A 337 -8.71 -17.26 -18.89
N ASN A 338 -9.66 -16.75 -19.67
CA ASN A 338 -10.74 -15.88 -19.21
C ASN A 338 -11.73 -16.66 -18.33
N LEU A 339 -11.97 -17.93 -18.62
CA LEU A 339 -12.79 -18.81 -17.78
C LEU A 339 -12.16 -19.02 -16.38
N THR A 340 -10.84 -19.16 -16.30
CA THR A 340 -10.12 -19.23 -15.02
C THR A 340 -10.29 -17.91 -14.22
N GLU A 341 -10.17 -16.75 -14.88
CA GLU A 341 -10.42 -15.45 -14.24
C GLU A 341 -11.87 -15.33 -13.77
N TYR A 342 -12.84 -15.75 -14.58
CA TYR A 342 -14.26 -15.73 -14.26
C TYR A 342 -14.56 -16.46 -12.94
N TYR A 343 -14.17 -17.75 -12.82
CA TYR A 343 -14.42 -18.50 -11.59
C TYR A 343 -13.69 -17.91 -10.38
N TYR A 344 -12.47 -17.43 -10.56
CA TYR A 344 -11.76 -16.73 -9.49
C TYR A 344 -12.56 -15.51 -8.98
N ARG A 345 -13.10 -14.70 -9.89
CA ARG A 345 -13.90 -13.53 -9.53
C ARG A 345 -15.19 -13.91 -8.82
N ILE A 346 -15.90 -14.92 -9.31
CA ILE A 346 -17.12 -15.44 -8.66
C ILE A 346 -16.81 -15.88 -7.22
N ALA A 347 -15.81 -16.72 -7.02
CA ALA A 347 -15.44 -17.20 -5.69
C ALA A 347 -15.08 -16.06 -4.72
N ARG A 348 -14.33 -15.06 -5.20
CA ARG A 348 -13.98 -13.87 -4.40
C ARG A 348 -15.20 -13.00 -4.08
N LEU A 349 -16.15 -12.88 -5.00
CA LEU A 349 -17.41 -12.16 -4.76
C LEU A 349 -18.28 -12.87 -3.73
N TYR A 350 -18.38 -14.19 -3.81
CA TYR A 350 -19.12 -14.97 -2.80
C TYR A 350 -18.56 -14.76 -1.40
N GLN A 351 -17.21 -14.71 -1.26
CA GLN A 351 -16.57 -14.34 0.01
C GLN A 351 -16.96 -12.93 0.49
N LYS A 352 -16.94 -11.93 -0.41
CA LYS A 352 -17.23 -10.52 -0.07
C LYS A 352 -18.69 -10.26 0.22
N LEU A 353 -19.59 -11.02 -0.38
CA LEU A 353 -21.04 -10.95 -0.19
C LEU A 353 -21.55 -11.88 0.91
N ASN A 354 -20.64 -12.59 1.62
CA ASN A 354 -20.95 -13.50 2.72
C ASN A 354 -21.92 -14.63 2.32
N TYR A 355 -21.69 -15.23 1.14
CA TYR A 355 -22.38 -16.46 0.75
C TYR A 355 -22.03 -17.60 1.70
N SER A 356 -22.76 -18.74 1.60
CA SER A 356 -22.48 -19.89 2.44
C SER A 356 -21.06 -20.42 2.21
N LYS A 357 -20.48 -21.07 3.23
CA LYS A 357 -19.17 -21.72 3.13
C LYS A 357 -19.09 -22.65 1.92
N ASN A 358 -20.16 -23.44 1.71
CA ASN A 358 -20.19 -24.41 0.61
C ASN A 358 -20.14 -23.69 -0.75
N ASP A 359 -20.96 -22.66 -0.95
CA ASP A 359 -20.94 -21.90 -2.21
C ASP A 359 -19.56 -21.31 -2.50
N ILE A 360 -18.89 -20.78 -1.47
CA ILE A 360 -17.53 -20.23 -1.59
C ILE A 360 -16.53 -21.31 -1.98
N LEU A 361 -16.55 -22.45 -1.29
CA LEU A 361 -15.64 -23.56 -1.56
C LEU A 361 -15.88 -24.18 -2.94
N ASP A 362 -17.14 -24.41 -3.31
CA ASP A 362 -17.51 -24.97 -4.60
C ASP A 362 -17.01 -24.09 -5.75
N ALA A 363 -17.18 -22.76 -5.64
CA ALA A 363 -16.67 -21.84 -6.66
C ALA A 363 -15.14 -21.87 -6.79
N PHE A 364 -14.39 -22.05 -5.69
CA PHE A 364 -12.94 -22.26 -5.77
C PHE A 364 -12.56 -23.63 -6.34
N TYR A 365 -13.32 -24.68 -6.03
CA TYR A 365 -13.08 -26.01 -6.58
C TYR A 365 -13.32 -26.07 -8.09
N GLU A 366 -14.38 -25.42 -8.58
CA GLU A 366 -14.60 -25.23 -10.02
C GLU A 366 -13.39 -24.57 -10.71
N LEU A 367 -12.82 -23.55 -10.10
CA LEU A 367 -11.59 -22.94 -10.60
C LEU A 367 -10.42 -23.92 -10.61
N LEU A 368 -10.19 -24.64 -9.50
CA LEU A 368 -9.08 -25.59 -9.40
C LEU A 368 -9.22 -26.77 -10.36
N ALA A 369 -10.46 -27.15 -10.73
CA ALA A 369 -10.71 -28.17 -11.76
C ALA A 369 -10.25 -27.74 -13.17
N LEU A 370 -10.08 -26.45 -13.41
CA LEU A 370 -9.54 -25.89 -14.66
C LEU A 370 -8.02 -25.82 -14.67
N GLU A 371 -7.33 -26.32 -13.61
CA GLU A 371 -5.88 -26.21 -13.51
C GLU A 371 -5.20 -26.83 -14.73
N ASN A 372 -4.37 -26.05 -15.38
CA ASN A 372 -3.67 -26.37 -16.59
C ASN A 372 -2.22 -25.87 -16.54
N SER A 373 -1.47 -25.99 -17.62
CA SER A 373 -0.07 -25.58 -17.71
C SER A 373 0.19 -24.05 -17.64
N TYR A 374 -0.83 -23.22 -17.42
CA TYR A 374 -0.65 -21.80 -17.25
C TYR A 374 -0.25 -21.44 -15.83
N ASN A 375 0.91 -20.80 -15.64
CA ASN A 375 1.37 -20.28 -14.35
C ASN A 375 0.56 -19.03 -13.94
N LEU A 376 -0.73 -19.23 -13.65
CA LEU A 376 -1.64 -18.17 -13.22
C LEU A 376 -1.70 -18.11 -11.70
N TYR A 377 -1.56 -16.92 -11.15
CA TYR A 377 -1.67 -16.71 -9.69
C TYR A 377 -3.04 -17.09 -9.12
N TYR A 378 -4.05 -17.27 -9.94
CA TYR A 378 -5.40 -17.67 -9.52
C TYR A 378 -5.41 -19.01 -8.78
N PHE A 379 -4.62 -19.98 -9.21
CA PHE A 379 -4.56 -21.32 -8.58
C PHE A 379 -3.95 -21.29 -7.18
N PRO A 380 -2.72 -20.77 -6.96
CA PRO A 380 -2.15 -20.68 -5.62
C PRO A 380 -2.96 -19.73 -4.72
N MET A 381 -3.52 -18.64 -5.27
CA MET A 381 -4.39 -17.77 -4.50
C MET A 381 -5.69 -18.46 -4.08
N SER A 382 -6.28 -19.32 -4.91
CA SER A 382 -7.48 -20.07 -4.55
C SER A 382 -7.19 -21.08 -3.44
N ASN A 383 -6.07 -21.80 -3.50
CA ASN A 383 -5.66 -22.67 -2.39
C ASN A 383 -5.47 -21.87 -1.09
N LEU A 384 -4.84 -20.70 -1.15
CA LEU A 384 -4.71 -19.80 0.00
C LEU A 384 -6.08 -19.38 0.56
N GLN A 385 -7.03 -19.00 -0.31
CA GLN A 385 -8.36 -18.57 0.13
C GLN A 385 -9.17 -19.74 0.74
N ILE A 386 -9.08 -20.94 0.18
CA ILE A 386 -9.69 -22.15 0.76
C ILE A 386 -9.10 -22.43 2.14
N ALA A 387 -7.76 -22.35 2.29
CA ALA A 387 -7.11 -22.51 3.58
C ALA A 387 -7.64 -21.52 4.62
N LEU A 388 -7.76 -20.24 4.27
CA LEU A 388 -8.31 -19.21 5.16
C LEU A 388 -9.79 -19.42 5.50
N VAL A 389 -10.58 -20.00 4.61
CA VAL A 389 -11.97 -20.40 4.90
C VAL A 389 -11.99 -21.51 5.93
N TYR A 390 -11.16 -22.55 5.79
CA TYR A 390 -11.09 -23.64 6.76
C TYR A 390 -10.51 -23.21 8.11
N GLU A 391 -9.47 -22.35 8.12
CA GLU A 391 -8.91 -21.77 9.35
C GLU A 391 -9.99 -21.01 10.15
N LYS A 392 -10.81 -20.19 9.47
CA LYS A 392 -11.92 -19.46 10.10
C LYS A 392 -12.97 -20.37 10.72
N GLU A 393 -13.13 -21.58 10.19
CA GLU A 393 -14.06 -22.59 10.67
C GLU A 393 -13.41 -23.58 11.67
N GLU A 394 -12.22 -23.26 12.17
CA GLU A 394 -11.46 -24.06 13.13
C GLU A 394 -11.19 -25.51 12.61
N ASN A 395 -11.10 -25.67 11.28
CA ASN A 395 -10.73 -26.94 10.64
C ASN A 395 -9.26 -26.89 10.22
N ASP A 396 -8.38 -27.03 11.20
CA ASP A 396 -6.93 -26.85 11.05
C ASP A 396 -6.33 -27.89 10.11
N GLU A 397 -6.82 -29.13 10.13
CA GLU A 397 -6.32 -30.20 9.26
C GLU A 397 -6.51 -29.84 7.77
N ALA A 398 -7.70 -29.39 7.39
CA ALA A 398 -7.97 -28.97 6.03
C ALA A 398 -7.21 -27.69 5.69
N ALA A 399 -7.13 -26.71 6.60
CA ALA A 399 -6.40 -25.49 6.41
C ALA A 399 -4.91 -25.73 6.12
N LEU A 400 -4.25 -26.59 6.91
CA LEU A 400 -2.85 -27.00 6.72
C LEU A 400 -2.60 -27.58 5.32
N ILE A 401 -3.48 -28.48 4.87
CA ILE A 401 -3.38 -29.08 3.53
C ILE A 401 -3.36 -28.00 2.43
N TYR A 402 -4.27 -27.02 2.50
CA TYR A 402 -4.37 -25.99 1.46
C TYR A 402 -3.30 -24.91 1.57
N PHE A 403 -2.83 -24.56 2.76
CA PHE A 403 -1.63 -23.73 2.91
C PHE A 403 -0.40 -24.39 2.29
N GLN A 404 -0.20 -25.71 2.54
CA GLN A 404 0.90 -26.45 1.93
C GLN A 404 0.77 -26.56 0.40
N LYS A 405 -0.45 -26.75 -0.13
CA LYS A 405 -0.70 -26.72 -1.58
C LYS A 405 -0.30 -25.39 -2.18
N THR A 406 -0.63 -24.27 -1.53
CA THR A 406 -0.25 -22.93 -1.98
C THR A 406 1.26 -22.78 -2.16
N LEU A 407 2.07 -23.35 -1.26
CA LEU A 407 3.53 -23.25 -1.29
C LEU A 407 4.20 -24.10 -2.41
N LYS A 408 3.48 -25.04 -3.02
CA LYS A 408 4.00 -25.88 -4.10
C LYS A 408 4.07 -25.19 -5.47
N TYR A 409 3.39 -24.06 -5.64
CA TYR A 409 3.42 -23.31 -6.88
C TYR A 409 4.64 -22.39 -6.95
N ASP A 410 5.21 -22.22 -8.15
CA ASP A 410 6.36 -21.36 -8.42
C ASP A 410 6.16 -20.53 -9.70
N ALA A 411 6.92 -19.45 -9.84
CA ALA A 411 7.02 -18.62 -11.04
C ALA A 411 5.69 -17.96 -11.50
N PHE A 412 4.88 -17.48 -10.58
CA PHE A 412 3.62 -16.80 -10.85
C PHE A 412 3.62 -15.34 -10.35
N ASP A 413 2.63 -14.55 -10.79
CA ASP A 413 2.50 -13.15 -10.37
C ASP A 413 2.10 -13.10 -8.88
N TYR A 414 2.70 -12.17 -8.10
CA TYR A 414 2.49 -11.97 -6.65
C TYR A 414 2.98 -13.13 -5.75
N GLU A 415 3.85 -13.99 -6.25
CA GLU A 415 4.34 -15.19 -5.56
C GLU A 415 4.81 -14.92 -4.13
N THR A 416 5.68 -13.92 -3.92
CA THR A 416 6.25 -13.60 -2.60
C THR A 416 5.16 -13.31 -1.57
N GLY A 417 4.16 -12.49 -1.93
CA GLY A 417 3.07 -12.12 -1.03
C GLY A 417 2.16 -13.31 -0.70
N ILE A 418 1.80 -14.11 -1.70
CA ILE A 418 0.93 -15.28 -1.54
C ILE A 418 1.61 -16.35 -0.68
N LYS A 419 2.89 -16.67 -0.95
CA LYS A 419 3.66 -17.63 -0.16
C LYS A 419 3.90 -17.15 1.28
N LYS A 420 4.17 -15.84 1.49
CA LYS A 420 4.28 -15.25 2.83
C LYS A 420 2.99 -15.44 3.63
N SER A 421 1.83 -15.18 3.02
CA SER A 421 0.53 -15.38 3.68
C SER A 421 0.26 -16.84 4.02
N ALA A 422 0.61 -17.78 3.12
CA ALA A 422 0.47 -19.21 3.39
C ALA A 422 1.38 -19.69 4.53
N LYS A 423 2.65 -19.25 4.57
CA LYS A 423 3.58 -19.54 5.66
C LYS A 423 3.07 -18.98 7.00
N ALA A 424 2.54 -17.75 7.00
CA ALA A 424 1.97 -17.17 8.21
C ALA A 424 0.75 -17.96 8.72
N GLY A 425 -0.09 -18.49 7.81
CA GLY A 425 -1.20 -19.38 8.18
C GLY A 425 -0.72 -20.69 8.79
N LEU A 426 0.29 -21.32 8.17
CA LEU A 426 0.89 -22.55 8.72
C LEU A 426 1.43 -22.33 10.13
N ASN A 427 2.16 -21.23 10.36
CA ASN A 427 2.75 -20.95 11.67
C ASN A 427 1.67 -20.73 12.74
N ARG A 428 0.58 -20.01 12.44
CA ARG A 428 -0.52 -19.83 13.40
C ARG A 428 -1.12 -21.14 13.89
N ILE A 429 -1.25 -22.13 12.99
CA ILE A 429 -1.87 -23.43 13.35
C ILE A 429 -0.86 -24.37 14.02
N LEU A 430 0.43 -24.25 13.69
CA LEU A 430 1.45 -25.18 14.22
C LEU A 430 2.06 -24.70 15.53
N ASP A 431 1.95 -23.41 15.83
CA ASP A 431 2.48 -22.79 17.07
C ASP A 431 1.42 -22.75 18.22
N ASP A 432 0.15 -23.07 17.90
CA ASP A 432 -0.94 -23.33 18.86
C ASP A 432 -0.94 -24.81 19.29
#